data_24bbb3934f7a7c420944fec045e371c4
#
_entry.id   24bbb3934f7a7c420944fec045e371c4
#
_cell.length_a   1.000
_cell.length_b   1.000
_cell.length_c   1.000
_cell.angle_alpha   90.00
_cell.angle_beta   90.00
_cell.angle_gamma   90.00
#
_symmetry.space_group_name_H-M   'P 1'
#
loop_
_entity.id
_entity.type
_entity.pdbx_description
1 polymer ?
#
loop_
_entity_poly.entity_id
_entity_poly.type
_entity_poly.pdbx_seq_one_letter_code
_entity_poly.pdbx_strand_id
1 'polypeptide(L)'
;MQLATRSLFIVRVVALSLGVAALCVALTRPQAAEQHHHTVVPADAVKWGPAPPSLPPGAQAAALLGSPAKEGPFVLRLKFPAGFTIPPHRHSKDEYVTVIAGAFAIASGEKVDRASLEPLPPGSFVHLPAGMPHYAVTDVETIVQINGVGPFDVTYVDPKDDPRKR
;
A
#
# COMPACT_ATOMS: atom_id res chain seq x y z
N MET A 1 63.53 87.03 4.93
CA MET A 1 63.05 86.03 5.85
C MET A 1 61.63 85.70 5.49
N GLN A 2 61.43 84.67 4.69
CA GLN A 2 60.20 84.33 4.05
C GLN A 2 59.65 83.07 4.67
N LEU A 3 58.45 83.17 5.19
CA LEU A 3 57.71 82.06 5.68
C LEU A 3 56.71 81.59 4.55
N ALA A 4 57.02 80.43 4.05
CA ALA A 4 56.15 79.80 3.03
C ALA A 4 54.99 79.08 3.68
N THR A 5 53.78 79.56 3.36
CA THR A 5 52.49 78.94 3.73
C THR A 5 52.19 77.82 2.77
N ARG A 6 52.20 76.59 3.23
CA ARG A 6 51.77 75.46 2.45
C ARG A 6 50.23 75.27 2.65
N SER A 7 49.46 75.54 1.63
CA SER A 7 48.06 75.22 1.61
C SER A 7 47.87 73.69 1.42
N LEU A 8 47.19 73.12 2.40
CA LEU A 8 46.80 71.71 2.36
C LEU A 8 45.48 71.55 1.70
N PHE A 9 45.49 71.06 0.46
CA PHE A 9 44.25 70.66 -0.26
C PHE A 9 43.72 69.37 0.34
N ILE A 10 42.66 69.49 1.08
CA ILE A 10 41.90 68.31 1.53
C ILE A 10 40.94 67.90 0.40
N VAL A 11 41.33 66.88 -0.34
CA VAL A 11 40.44 66.23 -1.29
C VAL A 11 39.46 65.36 -0.49
N ARG A 12 38.26 65.82 -0.34
CA ARG A 12 37.16 65.01 0.17
C ARG A 12 36.73 64.01 -0.90
N VAL A 13 37.21 62.79 -0.78
CA VAL A 13 36.68 61.66 -1.53
C VAL A 13 35.32 61.30 -0.91
N VAL A 14 34.24 61.73 -1.53
CA VAL A 14 32.91 61.25 -1.21
C VAL A 14 32.78 59.87 -1.84
N ALA A 15 33.01 58.85 -1.01
CA ALA A 15 32.69 57.46 -1.41
C ALA A 15 31.16 57.29 -1.48
N LEU A 16 30.64 57.33 -2.66
CA LEU A 16 29.24 57.01 -2.94
C LEU A 16 29.09 55.49 -2.87
N SER A 17 28.80 54.98 -1.67
CA SER A 17 28.44 53.56 -1.46
C SER A 17 27.02 53.33 -1.98
N LEU A 18 26.90 52.93 -3.26
CA LEU A 18 25.69 52.35 -3.81
C LEU A 18 25.50 50.99 -3.15
N GLY A 19 24.68 50.99 -2.08
CA GLY A 19 24.18 49.76 -1.50
C GLY A 19 23.19 49.11 -2.49
N VAL A 20 23.66 48.12 -3.22
CA VAL A 20 22.78 47.20 -3.96
C VAL A 20 22.10 46.36 -2.92
N ALA A 21 20.93 46.80 -2.45
CA ALA A 21 19.99 45.98 -1.73
C ALA A 21 19.44 44.95 -2.72
N ALA A 22 20.07 43.77 -2.78
CA ALA A 22 19.54 42.62 -3.47
C ALA A 22 18.24 42.21 -2.73
N LEU A 23 17.14 42.73 -3.22
CA LEU A 23 15.80 42.31 -2.80
C LEU A 23 15.60 40.84 -3.28
N CYS A 24 16.02 39.89 -2.44
CA CYS A 24 15.65 38.48 -2.62
C CYS A 24 14.13 38.38 -2.41
N VAL A 25 13.37 38.66 -3.46
CA VAL A 25 11.97 38.24 -3.52
C VAL A 25 12.01 36.73 -3.60
N ALA A 26 11.93 36.08 -2.44
CA ALA A 26 11.64 34.66 -2.36
C ALA A 26 10.28 34.47 -3.06
N LEU A 27 10.32 34.02 -4.29
CA LEU A 27 9.16 33.51 -5.00
C LEU A 27 8.70 32.25 -4.26
N THR A 28 7.94 32.46 -3.17
CA THR A 28 7.16 31.37 -2.57
C THR A 28 6.16 30.94 -3.63
N ARG A 29 6.51 29.92 -4.40
CA ARG A 29 5.55 29.21 -5.21
C ARG A 29 4.44 28.77 -4.26
N PRO A 30 3.19 29.13 -4.49
CA PRO A 30 2.11 28.53 -3.73
C PRO A 30 2.21 27.04 -3.96
N GLN A 31 2.54 26.29 -2.90
CA GLN A 31 2.48 24.84 -2.91
C GLN A 31 1.01 24.54 -3.13
N ALA A 32 0.67 24.08 -4.33
CA ALA A 32 -0.69 23.67 -4.61
C ALA A 32 -1.06 22.67 -3.54
N ALA A 33 -2.09 23.00 -2.75
CA ALA A 33 -2.59 22.09 -1.74
C ALA A 33 -2.92 20.78 -2.45
N GLU A 34 -2.25 19.70 -2.08
CA GLU A 34 -2.60 18.37 -2.57
C GLU A 34 -4.08 18.17 -2.27
N GLN A 35 -4.88 18.07 -3.30
CA GLN A 35 -6.29 17.78 -3.13
C GLN A 35 -6.39 16.32 -2.69
N HIS A 36 -6.56 16.12 -1.40
CA HIS A 36 -6.82 14.80 -0.84
C HIS A 36 -8.20 14.34 -1.28
N HIS A 37 -8.26 13.45 -2.25
CA HIS A 37 -9.49 12.82 -2.69
C HIS A 37 -9.73 11.55 -1.86
N HIS A 38 -10.87 11.51 -1.16
CA HIS A 38 -11.31 10.26 -0.52
C HIS A 38 -11.89 9.31 -1.57
N THR A 39 -11.71 8.00 -1.36
CA THR A 39 -12.29 6.96 -2.20
C THR A 39 -13.51 6.37 -1.51
N VAL A 40 -14.65 6.35 -2.21
CA VAL A 40 -15.89 5.69 -1.75
C VAL A 40 -16.27 4.63 -2.77
N VAL A 41 -16.42 3.40 -2.31
CA VAL A 41 -16.90 2.27 -3.13
C VAL A 41 -18.13 1.68 -2.45
N PRO A 42 -19.36 2.05 -2.85
CA PRO A 42 -20.58 1.43 -2.37
C PRO A 42 -20.58 -0.08 -2.60
N ALA A 43 -21.27 -0.83 -1.77
CA ALA A 43 -21.25 -2.29 -1.84
C ALA A 43 -21.74 -2.85 -3.18
N ASP A 44 -22.75 -2.20 -3.77
CA ASP A 44 -23.33 -2.52 -5.08
C ASP A 44 -22.48 -2.05 -6.27
N ALA A 45 -21.52 -1.15 -6.02
CA ALA A 45 -20.59 -0.66 -7.03
C ALA A 45 -19.28 -1.47 -7.13
N VAL A 46 -19.12 -2.52 -6.29
CA VAL A 46 -17.93 -3.37 -6.32
C VAL A 46 -17.86 -4.13 -7.65
N LYS A 47 -16.80 -3.90 -8.41
CA LYS A 47 -16.57 -4.54 -9.71
C LYS A 47 -15.71 -5.79 -9.54
N TRP A 48 -16.34 -6.94 -9.69
CA TRP A 48 -15.68 -8.22 -9.64
C TRP A 48 -15.06 -8.60 -10.98
N GLY A 49 -13.87 -9.16 -10.94
CA GLY A 49 -13.14 -9.71 -12.07
C GLY A 49 -12.43 -11.00 -11.68
N PRO A 50 -11.66 -11.60 -12.58
CA PRO A 50 -10.84 -12.77 -12.26
C PRO A 50 -9.89 -12.47 -11.11
N ALA A 51 -9.69 -13.43 -10.21
CA ALA A 51 -8.65 -13.33 -9.18
C ALA A 51 -7.24 -13.37 -9.82
N PRO A 52 -6.21 -12.88 -9.11
CA PRO A 52 -4.83 -13.02 -9.56
C PRO A 52 -4.49 -14.49 -9.89
N PRO A 53 -3.64 -14.74 -10.90
CA PRO A 53 -3.28 -16.10 -11.32
C PRO A 53 -2.51 -16.89 -10.24
N SER A 54 -2.11 -16.22 -9.17
CA SER A 54 -1.52 -16.85 -7.98
C SER A 54 -2.53 -17.57 -7.10
N LEU A 55 -3.84 -17.40 -7.34
CA LEU A 55 -4.89 -18.15 -6.65
C LEU A 55 -5.44 -19.28 -7.54
N PRO A 56 -5.92 -20.37 -6.95
CA PRO A 56 -6.59 -21.42 -7.72
C PRO A 56 -7.77 -20.84 -8.55
N PRO A 57 -8.10 -21.45 -9.69
CA PRO A 57 -9.18 -20.98 -10.54
C PRO A 57 -10.54 -21.06 -9.84
N GLY A 58 -11.45 -20.13 -10.17
CA GLY A 58 -12.79 -20.02 -9.61
C GLY A 58 -12.99 -18.85 -8.65
N ALA A 59 -11.93 -18.32 -8.05
CA ALA A 59 -12.01 -17.12 -7.25
C ALA A 59 -12.21 -15.86 -8.11
N GLN A 60 -12.85 -14.85 -7.53
CA GLN A 60 -12.97 -13.51 -8.10
C GLN A 60 -12.31 -12.48 -7.19
N ALA A 61 -11.88 -11.37 -7.76
CA ALA A 61 -11.25 -10.28 -7.04
C ALA A 61 -11.83 -8.92 -7.42
N ALA A 62 -11.78 -7.99 -6.47
CA ALA A 62 -12.12 -6.59 -6.68
C ALA A 62 -11.14 -5.71 -5.89
N ALA A 63 -10.32 -4.96 -6.60
CA ALA A 63 -9.46 -3.95 -5.98
C ALA A 63 -10.32 -2.73 -5.59
N LEU A 64 -10.34 -2.39 -4.31
CA LEU A 64 -11.06 -1.22 -3.79
C LEU A 64 -10.14 -0.02 -3.65
N LEU A 65 -8.86 -0.25 -3.35
CA LEU A 65 -7.82 0.76 -3.23
C LEU A 65 -6.48 0.16 -3.64
N GLY A 66 -5.67 0.94 -4.34
CA GLY A 66 -4.31 0.55 -4.71
C GLY A 66 -4.23 -0.74 -5.53
N SER A 67 -3.10 -1.44 -5.43
CA SER A 67 -2.87 -2.69 -6.15
C SER A 67 -1.90 -3.58 -5.37
N PRO A 68 -2.19 -4.87 -5.17
CA PRO A 68 -1.24 -5.78 -4.55
C PRO A 68 0.06 -5.95 -5.35
N ALA A 69 0.07 -5.62 -6.65
CA ALA A 69 1.26 -5.72 -7.49
C ALA A 69 2.19 -4.49 -7.42
N LYS A 70 1.77 -3.41 -6.77
CA LYS A 70 2.51 -2.14 -6.70
C LYS A 70 2.89 -1.81 -5.27
N GLU A 71 3.89 -0.98 -5.09
CA GLU A 71 4.22 -0.41 -3.78
C GLU A 71 3.07 0.41 -3.20
N GLY A 72 2.95 0.38 -1.88
CA GLY A 72 1.95 1.13 -1.13
C GLY A 72 0.79 0.28 -0.61
N PRO A 73 -0.14 0.90 0.12
CA PRO A 73 -1.29 0.22 0.70
C PRO A 73 -2.26 -0.22 -0.38
N PHE A 74 -2.88 -1.39 -0.15
CA PHE A 74 -3.98 -1.86 -0.99
C PHE A 74 -5.12 -2.42 -0.13
N VAL A 75 -6.32 -2.38 -0.71
CA VAL A 75 -7.51 -3.07 -0.21
C VAL A 75 -8.09 -3.88 -1.35
N LEU A 76 -8.15 -5.19 -1.16
CA LEU A 76 -8.64 -6.17 -2.13
C LEU A 76 -9.77 -6.98 -1.51
N ARG A 77 -10.87 -7.15 -2.22
CA ARG A 77 -11.86 -8.20 -1.87
C ARG A 77 -11.65 -9.41 -2.74
N LEU A 78 -11.75 -10.57 -2.10
CA LEU A 78 -11.77 -11.87 -2.77
C LEU A 78 -13.11 -12.52 -2.51
N LYS A 79 -13.67 -13.14 -3.56
CA LYS A 79 -14.87 -13.95 -3.47
C LYS A 79 -14.51 -15.37 -3.89
N PHE A 80 -14.81 -16.30 -3.02
CA PHE A 80 -14.54 -17.72 -3.20
C PHE A 80 -15.85 -18.49 -3.35
N PRO A 81 -15.96 -19.40 -4.31
CA PRO A 81 -17.11 -20.30 -4.38
C PRO A 81 -17.12 -21.28 -3.20
N ALA A 82 -18.26 -21.96 -3.02
CA ALA A 82 -18.34 -23.07 -2.09
C ALA A 82 -17.36 -24.20 -2.47
N GLY A 83 -16.74 -24.83 -1.47
CA GLY A 83 -15.76 -25.91 -1.66
C GLY A 83 -14.38 -25.45 -2.10
N PHE A 84 -14.09 -24.15 -2.08
CA PHE A 84 -12.80 -23.61 -2.49
C PHE A 84 -11.72 -23.91 -1.45
N THR A 85 -10.52 -24.19 -1.92
CA THR A 85 -9.35 -24.39 -1.05
C THR A 85 -8.19 -23.55 -1.57
N ILE A 86 -7.58 -22.79 -0.69
CA ILE A 86 -6.28 -22.15 -0.91
C ILE A 86 -5.24 -23.02 -0.23
N PRO A 87 -4.40 -23.74 -0.99
CA PRO A 87 -3.35 -24.60 -0.41
C PRO A 87 -2.37 -23.83 0.44
N PRO A 88 -1.57 -24.52 1.27
CA PRO A 88 -0.58 -23.89 2.12
C PRO A 88 0.37 -22.98 1.35
N HIS A 89 0.42 -21.73 1.76
CA HIS A 89 1.22 -20.70 1.14
C HIS A 89 1.67 -19.68 2.19
N ARG A 90 2.53 -18.78 1.79
CA ARG A 90 3.02 -17.67 2.63
C ARG A 90 3.17 -16.41 1.80
N HIS A 91 3.20 -15.29 2.46
CA HIS A 91 3.50 -13.98 1.88
C HIS A 91 4.79 -13.41 2.46
N SER A 92 5.49 -12.57 1.72
CA SER A 92 6.68 -11.85 2.23
C SER A 92 6.31 -10.68 3.15
N LYS A 93 5.03 -10.34 3.24
CA LYS A 93 4.48 -9.25 4.07
C LYS A 93 3.28 -9.72 4.86
N ASP A 94 2.93 -8.96 5.90
CA ASP A 94 1.75 -9.22 6.72
C ASP A 94 0.47 -9.14 5.89
N GLU A 95 -0.47 -10.02 6.18
CA GLU A 95 -1.81 -10.03 5.62
C GLU A 95 -2.85 -9.79 6.71
N TYR A 96 -3.79 -8.92 6.42
CA TYR A 96 -4.92 -8.61 7.31
C TYR A 96 -6.22 -8.96 6.61
N VAL A 97 -6.92 -9.98 7.11
CA VAL A 97 -8.14 -10.53 6.51
C VAL A 97 -9.33 -10.18 7.37
N THR A 98 -10.38 -9.65 6.76
CA THR A 98 -11.69 -9.46 7.39
C THR A 98 -12.74 -10.25 6.61
N VAL A 99 -13.50 -11.07 7.31
CA VAL A 99 -14.63 -11.80 6.72
C VAL A 99 -15.79 -10.84 6.50
N ILE A 100 -16.24 -10.70 5.24
CA ILE A 100 -17.34 -9.80 4.86
C ILE A 100 -18.67 -10.58 4.76
N ALA A 101 -18.63 -11.78 4.19
CA ALA A 101 -19.80 -12.63 4.01
C ALA A 101 -19.41 -14.11 3.97
N GLY A 102 -20.35 -15.00 4.25
CA GLY A 102 -20.12 -16.44 4.23
C GLY A 102 -19.42 -16.95 5.50
N ALA A 103 -18.50 -17.90 5.33
CA ALA A 103 -17.75 -18.50 6.43
C ALA A 103 -16.33 -18.85 5.93
N PHE A 104 -15.32 -18.27 6.57
CA PHE A 104 -13.93 -18.40 6.16
C PHE A 104 -13.15 -19.25 7.18
N ALA A 105 -12.77 -20.46 6.81
CA ALA A 105 -11.95 -21.31 7.66
C ALA A 105 -10.48 -21.17 7.25
N ILE A 106 -9.64 -20.72 8.19
CA ILE A 106 -8.22 -20.46 7.96
C ILE A 106 -7.39 -20.94 9.13
N ALA A 107 -6.25 -21.56 8.86
CA ALA A 107 -5.29 -21.97 9.88
C ALA A 107 -3.85 -21.84 9.37
N SER A 108 -2.92 -21.72 10.33
CA SER A 108 -1.49 -21.80 10.06
C SER A 108 -1.08 -23.28 9.90
N GLY A 109 -0.11 -23.51 9.00
CA GLY A 109 0.46 -24.83 8.77
C GLY A 109 0.89 -25.08 7.34
N GLU A 110 1.66 -26.14 7.15
CA GLU A 110 2.22 -26.53 5.86
C GLU A 110 1.40 -27.64 5.17
N LYS A 111 0.34 -28.09 5.80
CA LYS A 111 -0.60 -29.10 5.27
C LYS A 111 -2.02 -28.73 5.63
N VAL A 112 -2.95 -28.98 4.71
CA VAL A 112 -4.37 -28.76 4.97
C VAL A 112 -4.86 -29.82 5.97
N ASP A 113 -5.31 -29.39 7.14
CA ASP A 113 -6.03 -30.20 8.10
C ASP A 113 -7.45 -29.64 8.28
N ARG A 114 -8.39 -30.21 7.56
CA ARG A 114 -9.79 -29.76 7.62
C ARG A 114 -10.44 -30.01 8.97
N ALA A 115 -9.97 -30.98 9.73
CA ALA A 115 -10.56 -31.34 11.03
C ALA A 115 -10.25 -30.28 12.11
N SER A 116 -9.17 -29.51 11.95
CA SER A 116 -8.78 -28.45 12.87
C SER A 116 -9.33 -27.07 12.49
N LEU A 117 -10.06 -26.97 11.36
CA LEU A 117 -10.57 -25.70 10.87
C LEU A 117 -11.89 -25.33 11.51
N GLU A 118 -11.96 -24.13 12.08
CA GLU A 118 -13.20 -23.52 12.55
C GLU A 118 -13.61 -22.39 11.60
N PRO A 119 -14.84 -22.43 11.03
CA PRO A 119 -15.32 -21.38 10.16
C PRO A 119 -15.55 -20.08 10.91
N LEU A 120 -14.92 -19.01 10.46
CA LEU A 120 -15.06 -17.67 11.00
C LEU A 120 -16.25 -16.96 10.34
N PRO A 121 -17.22 -16.43 11.13
CA PRO A 121 -18.37 -15.70 10.61
C PRO A 121 -18.00 -14.29 10.11
N PRO A 122 -18.92 -13.59 9.40
CA PRO A 122 -18.74 -12.20 9.02
C PRO A 122 -18.41 -11.29 10.22
N GLY A 123 -17.50 -10.33 10.01
CA GLY A 123 -16.96 -9.45 11.04
C GLY A 123 -15.70 -9.99 11.73
N SER A 124 -15.35 -11.27 11.52
CA SER A 124 -14.11 -11.83 12.06
C SER A 124 -12.88 -11.20 11.39
N PHE A 125 -11.80 -11.11 12.16
CA PHE A 125 -10.52 -10.55 11.71
C PHE A 125 -9.40 -11.56 11.97
N VAL A 126 -8.48 -11.67 11.02
CA VAL A 126 -7.28 -12.50 11.11
C VAL A 126 -6.06 -11.68 10.70
N HIS A 127 -4.99 -11.76 11.49
CA HIS A 127 -3.67 -11.26 11.12
C HIS A 127 -2.74 -12.44 10.86
N LEU A 128 -2.12 -12.44 9.70
CA LEU A 128 -1.16 -13.44 9.25
C LEU A 128 0.20 -12.75 9.09
N PRO A 129 1.15 -13.00 10.01
CA PRO A 129 2.48 -12.42 9.92
C PRO A 129 3.24 -12.87 8.65
N ALA A 130 4.11 -12.00 8.18
CA ALA A 130 5.01 -12.30 7.06
C ALA A 130 5.76 -13.62 7.24
N GLY A 131 5.82 -14.42 6.19
CA GLY A 131 6.50 -15.71 6.17
C GLY A 131 5.74 -16.87 6.83
N MET A 132 4.63 -16.62 7.54
CA MET A 132 3.85 -17.67 8.19
C MET A 132 3.09 -18.53 7.17
N PRO A 133 3.33 -19.85 7.11
CA PRO A 133 2.55 -20.73 6.25
C PRO A 133 1.12 -20.82 6.77
N HIS A 134 0.16 -20.68 5.87
CA HIS A 134 -1.27 -20.79 6.17
C HIS A 134 -2.04 -21.30 4.97
N TYR A 135 -3.26 -21.77 5.22
CA TYR A 135 -4.18 -22.28 4.22
C TYR A 135 -5.61 -21.92 4.59
N ALA A 136 -6.49 -21.87 3.61
CA ALA A 136 -7.89 -21.55 3.86
C ALA A 136 -8.84 -22.44 3.06
N VAL A 137 -10.05 -22.59 3.60
CA VAL A 137 -11.14 -23.36 2.99
C VAL A 137 -12.45 -22.60 3.14
N THR A 138 -13.30 -22.68 2.13
CA THR A 138 -14.65 -22.14 2.17
C THR A 138 -15.65 -23.19 1.77
N ASP A 139 -16.54 -23.61 2.68
CA ASP A 139 -17.59 -24.59 2.39
C ASP A 139 -18.86 -23.96 1.80
N VAL A 140 -18.97 -22.63 1.89
CA VAL A 140 -20.02 -21.81 1.28
C VAL A 140 -19.38 -20.67 0.50
N GLU A 141 -20.15 -20.01 -0.38
CA GLU A 141 -19.64 -18.78 -1.02
C GLU A 141 -19.22 -17.78 0.06
N THR A 142 -17.99 -17.30 -0.02
CA THR A 142 -17.39 -16.47 1.01
C THR A 142 -16.70 -15.25 0.38
N ILE A 143 -16.90 -14.10 1.02
CA ILE A 143 -16.21 -12.86 0.66
C ILE A 143 -15.33 -12.44 1.84
N VAL A 144 -14.05 -12.23 1.54
CA VAL A 144 -13.11 -11.63 2.49
C VAL A 144 -12.55 -10.33 1.93
N GLN A 145 -12.14 -9.43 2.81
CA GLN A 145 -11.36 -8.25 2.46
C GLN A 145 -9.96 -8.40 3.00
N ILE A 146 -8.98 -8.22 2.12
CA ILE A 146 -7.56 -8.23 2.44
C ILE A 146 -7.06 -6.80 2.41
N ASN A 147 -6.39 -6.39 3.48
CA ASN A 147 -5.63 -5.17 3.56
C ASN A 147 -4.15 -5.54 3.66
N GLY A 148 -3.30 -4.81 2.97
CA GLY A 148 -1.86 -5.06 2.99
C GLY A 148 -1.07 -3.95 2.34
N VAL A 149 0.23 -4.19 2.24
CA VAL A 149 1.18 -3.32 1.56
C VAL A 149 1.82 -4.11 0.42
N GLY A 150 1.68 -3.60 -0.79
CA GLY A 150 2.31 -4.21 -1.97
C GLY A 150 3.80 -3.83 -2.12
N PRO A 151 4.57 -4.50 -2.96
CA PRO A 151 4.20 -5.72 -3.70
C PRO A 151 3.84 -6.86 -2.74
N PHE A 152 2.75 -7.57 -3.04
CA PHE A 152 2.23 -8.65 -2.22
C PHE A 152 2.26 -9.95 -3.02
N ASP A 153 3.11 -10.86 -2.60
CA ASP A 153 3.40 -12.12 -3.26
C ASP A 153 2.63 -13.28 -2.65
N VAL A 154 2.57 -14.38 -3.38
CA VAL A 154 2.09 -15.68 -2.89
C VAL A 154 3.14 -16.72 -3.23
N THR A 155 3.67 -17.39 -2.21
CA THR A 155 4.62 -18.49 -2.34
C THR A 155 4.01 -19.75 -1.73
N TYR A 156 3.71 -20.74 -2.58
CA TYR A 156 3.15 -22.02 -2.13
C TYR A 156 4.21 -22.86 -1.42
N VAL A 157 3.81 -23.60 -0.38
CA VAL A 157 4.68 -24.52 0.36
C VAL A 157 5.07 -25.70 -0.54
N ASP A 158 4.10 -26.33 -1.19
CA ASP A 158 4.37 -27.28 -2.28
C ASP A 158 4.32 -26.54 -3.62
N PRO A 159 5.43 -26.49 -4.39
CA PRO A 159 5.44 -25.85 -5.70
C PRO A 159 4.44 -26.44 -6.73
N LYS A 160 3.92 -27.63 -6.50
CA LYS A 160 2.90 -28.27 -7.34
C LYS A 160 1.51 -27.63 -7.15
N ASP A 161 1.30 -26.97 -6.03
CA ASP A 161 0.04 -26.29 -5.73
C ASP A 161 -0.04 -24.91 -6.40
N ASP A 162 1.07 -24.40 -6.93
CA ASP A 162 1.13 -23.12 -7.61
C ASP A 162 0.39 -23.17 -8.96
N PRO A 163 -0.79 -22.51 -9.08
CA PRO A 163 -1.59 -22.58 -10.29
C PRO A 163 -0.89 -21.94 -11.50
N ARG A 164 0.13 -21.10 -11.29
CA ARG A 164 0.92 -20.47 -12.36
C ARG A 164 1.87 -21.46 -13.06
N LYS A 165 2.04 -22.66 -12.51
CA LYS A 165 2.94 -23.71 -13.03
C LYS A 165 2.19 -24.87 -13.70
N ARG A 166 0.88 -24.72 -13.86
CA ARG A 166 0.00 -25.74 -14.50
C ARG A 166 -0.34 -25.37 -15.93
#